data_592636447abdbbd691441477a4986426
#
_entry.id   592636447abdbbd691441477a4986426
#
_cell.length_a   1.000
_cell.length_b   1.000
_cell.length_c   1.000
_cell.angle_alpha   90.00
_cell.angle_beta   90.00
_cell.angle_gamma   90.00
#
_symmetry.space_group_name_H-M   'P 1'
#
loop_
_entity.id
_entity.type
_entity.pdbx_description
1 polymer ?
#
loop_
_entity_poly.entity_id
_entity_poly.type
_entity_poly.pdbx_seq_one_letter_code
_entity_poly.pdbx_strand_id
1 'polypeptide(L)'
;MEYKKMTIEEKTKRIVEEIQQEKGCNPVRIFKNMAQKEYISIHGPEHHILDGACILTAFYNAGGKIRLEECLDKIAREGLRMPGAMCGLWGICGAIASVGAALAIIDGTGPLSDDGTWGEHMKFTSQAIRELGRINGPRCCKRDAMIAFREGVRYINEHYSVVLEYEDQPCEFSERNQQCLREKCPFYAWKKGQQSITASSFINELMTGQIMK
;
A
#
# COMPACT_ATOMS: atom_id res chain seq x y z
N MET A 1 -15.35 -4.34 -30.53
CA MET A 1 -14.79 -5.45 -29.72
C MET A 1 -15.09 -5.17 -28.28
N GLU A 2 -15.94 -5.95 -27.65
CA GLU A 2 -16.15 -5.88 -26.21
C GLU A 2 -14.88 -6.40 -25.52
N TYR A 3 -14.14 -5.52 -24.84
CA TYR A 3 -13.01 -5.96 -24.03
C TYR A 3 -13.56 -6.80 -22.87
N LYS A 4 -13.33 -8.10 -22.91
CA LYS A 4 -13.68 -8.99 -21.82
C LYS A 4 -12.97 -8.48 -20.56
N LYS A 5 -13.75 -8.01 -19.60
CA LYS A 5 -13.20 -7.48 -18.32
C LYS A 5 -12.47 -8.62 -17.60
N MET A 6 -11.19 -8.46 -17.33
CA MET A 6 -10.39 -9.47 -16.61
C MET A 6 -10.99 -9.78 -15.24
N THR A 7 -10.99 -11.05 -14.87
CA THR A 7 -11.35 -11.48 -13.51
C THR A 7 -10.29 -11.09 -12.50
N ILE A 8 -10.58 -11.15 -11.21
CA ILE A 8 -9.60 -10.83 -10.17
C ILE A 8 -8.45 -11.85 -10.17
N GLU A 9 -8.71 -13.10 -10.49
CA GLU A 9 -7.72 -14.16 -10.61
C GLU A 9 -6.77 -13.90 -11.78
N GLU A 10 -7.30 -13.51 -12.94
CA GLU A 10 -6.48 -13.14 -14.11
C GLU A 10 -5.60 -11.92 -13.83
N LYS A 11 -6.14 -10.90 -13.14
CA LYS A 11 -5.38 -9.74 -12.69
C LYS A 11 -4.29 -10.12 -11.70
N THR A 12 -4.61 -10.98 -10.72
CA THR A 12 -3.67 -11.45 -9.70
C THR A 12 -2.49 -12.18 -10.33
N LYS A 13 -2.76 -13.07 -11.29
CA LYS A 13 -1.71 -13.78 -12.02
C LYS A 13 -0.77 -12.79 -12.72
N ARG A 14 -1.31 -11.82 -13.44
CA ARG A 14 -0.50 -10.78 -14.10
C ARG A 14 0.29 -9.92 -13.12
N ILE A 15 -0.28 -9.56 -11.98
CA ILE A 15 0.44 -8.83 -10.93
C ILE A 15 1.67 -9.62 -10.49
N VAL A 16 1.51 -10.92 -10.17
CA VAL A 16 2.60 -11.78 -9.72
C VAL A 16 3.67 -11.94 -10.79
N GLU A 17 3.28 -12.15 -12.05
CA GLU A 17 4.21 -12.31 -13.17
C GLU A 17 5.01 -11.02 -13.47
N GLU A 18 4.34 -9.86 -13.47
CA GLU A 18 4.97 -8.60 -13.87
C GLU A 18 5.78 -7.95 -12.74
N ILE A 19 5.34 -8.05 -11.48
CA ILE A 19 6.01 -7.39 -10.35
C ILE A 19 7.40 -7.98 -10.05
N GLN A 20 7.64 -9.24 -10.40
CA GLN A 20 8.96 -9.89 -10.28
C GLN A 20 10.03 -9.21 -11.16
N GLN A 21 9.62 -8.48 -12.18
CA GLN A 21 10.53 -7.76 -13.08
C GLN A 21 10.89 -6.37 -12.55
N GLU A 22 10.15 -5.86 -11.56
CA GLU A 22 10.40 -4.57 -10.97
C GLU A 22 11.72 -4.56 -10.18
N LYS A 23 12.43 -3.44 -10.31
CA LYS A 23 13.74 -3.24 -9.67
C LYS A 23 13.69 -2.09 -8.69
N GLY A 24 14.69 -2.04 -7.81
CA GLY A 24 14.77 -1.02 -6.76
C GLY A 24 14.02 -1.40 -5.48
N CYS A 25 14.33 -0.68 -4.41
CA CYS A 25 13.87 -0.94 -3.04
C CYS A 25 12.86 0.10 -2.54
N ASN A 26 12.26 0.87 -3.46
CA ASN A 26 11.21 1.83 -3.15
C ASN A 26 9.82 1.27 -3.54
N PRO A 27 8.99 0.82 -2.58
CA PRO A 27 7.70 0.22 -2.90
C PRO A 27 6.71 1.20 -3.55
N VAL A 28 6.86 2.52 -3.32
CA VAL A 28 6.04 3.54 -3.98
C VAL A 28 6.32 3.59 -5.48
N ARG A 29 7.59 3.52 -5.88
CA ARG A 29 7.96 3.50 -7.31
C ARG A 29 7.47 2.23 -7.99
N ILE A 30 7.66 1.06 -7.37
CA ILE A 30 7.13 -0.22 -7.86
C ILE A 30 5.62 -0.13 -8.04
N PHE A 31 4.92 0.36 -7.02
CA PHE A 31 3.48 0.54 -7.07
C PHE A 31 3.04 1.47 -8.21
N LYS A 32 3.70 2.61 -8.41
CA LYS A 32 3.34 3.55 -9.48
C LYS A 32 3.47 2.91 -10.85
N ASN A 33 4.55 2.16 -11.10
CA ASN A 33 4.74 1.43 -12.36
C ASN A 33 3.61 0.40 -12.60
N MET A 34 3.30 -0.39 -11.58
CA MET A 34 2.25 -1.40 -11.66
C MET A 34 0.86 -0.79 -11.77
N ALA A 35 0.56 0.24 -10.99
CA ALA A 35 -0.75 0.86 -10.91
C ALA A 35 -1.14 1.67 -12.17
N GLN A 36 -0.20 1.92 -13.07
CA GLN A 36 -0.47 2.51 -14.39
C GLN A 36 -0.94 1.50 -15.44
N LYS A 37 -0.76 0.20 -15.18
CA LYS A 37 -1.20 -0.86 -16.09
C LYS A 37 -2.72 -0.80 -16.27
N GLU A 38 -3.19 -1.00 -17.49
CA GLU A 38 -4.61 -0.87 -17.86
C GLU A 38 -5.53 -1.80 -17.05
N TYR A 39 -5.03 -2.96 -16.64
CA TYR A 39 -5.80 -3.93 -15.88
C TYR A 39 -5.90 -3.59 -14.38
N ILE A 40 -5.14 -2.61 -13.87
CA ILE A 40 -5.22 -2.13 -12.49
C ILE A 40 -6.21 -0.96 -12.38
N SER A 41 -7.33 -1.21 -11.77
CA SER A 41 -8.39 -0.21 -11.58
C SER A 41 -7.95 0.91 -10.63
N ILE A 42 -8.61 2.06 -10.70
CA ILE A 42 -8.39 3.13 -9.68
C ILE A 42 -8.75 2.61 -8.30
N HIS A 43 -9.85 1.88 -8.20
CA HIS A 43 -10.31 1.21 -6.98
C HIS A 43 -10.68 -0.23 -7.34
N GLY A 44 -10.18 -1.19 -6.60
CA GLY A 44 -10.47 -2.60 -6.85
C GLY A 44 -9.79 -3.53 -5.86
N PRO A 45 -10.28 -4.79 -5.75
CA PRO A 45 -9.70 -5.78 -4.85
C PRO A 45 -8.29 -6.22 -5.25
N GLU A 46 -7.86 -6.00 -6.49
CA GLU A 46 -6.50 -6.27 -6.94
C GLU A 46 -5.43 -5.51 -6.14
N HIS A 47 -5.81 -4.39 -5.51
CA HIS A 47 -4.93 -3.67 -4.57
C HIS A 47 -4.60 -4.49 -3.32
N HIS A 48 -5.46 -5.41 -2.92
CA HIS A 48 -5.20 -6.29 -1.78
C HIS A 48 -4.05 -7.27 -2.04
N ILE A 49 -3.69 -7.50 -3.29
CA ILE A 49 -2.54 -8.28 -3.71
C ILE A 49 -1.36 -7.36 -4.01
N LEU A 50 -1.59 -6.35 -4.83
CA LEU A 50 -0.57 -5.47 -5.35
C LEU A 50 0.25 -4.79 -4.25
N ASP A 51 -0.43 -4.28 -3.22
CA ASP A 51 0.21 -3.46 -2.21
C ASP A 51 1.22 -4.28 -1.37
N GLY A 52 0.84 -5.47 -0.92
CA GLY A 52 1.76 -6.39 -0.24
C GLY A 52 2.87 -6.91 -1.15
N ALA A 53 2.53 -7.18 -2.42
CA ALA A 53 3.53 -7.61 -3.40
C ALA A 53 4.61 -6.54 -3.66
N CYS A 54 4.25 -5.25 -3.64
CA CYS A 54 5.22 -4.14 -3.74
C CYS A 54 6.21 -4.15 -2.56
N ILE A 55 5.74 -4.38 -1.34
CA ILE A 55 6.60 -4.49 -0.16
C ILE A 55 7.53 -5.70 -0.26
N LEU A 56 7.01 -6.88 -0.61
CA LEU A 56 7.80 -8.09 -0.74
C LEU A 56 8.90 -7.94 -1.80
N THR A 57 8.57 -7.35 -2.95
CA THR A 57 9.52 -7.12 -4.04
C THR A 57 10.58 -6.10 -3.63
N ALA A 58 10.19 -4.98 -2.99
CA ALA A 58 11.13 -3.98 -2.50
C ALA A 58 12.06 -4.58 -1.43
N PHE A 59 11.53 -5.38 -0.50
CA PHE A 59 12.30 -6.07 0.54
C PHE A 59 13.32 -7.03 -0.06
N TYR A 60 12.92 -7.85 -1.02
CA TYR A 60 13.82 -8.76 -1.73
C TYR A 60 14.93 -8.00 -2.47
N ASN A 61 14.57 -6.95 -3.20
CA ASN A 61 15.52 -6.12 -3.95
C ASN A 61 16.52 -5.38 -3.05
N ALA A 62 16.15 -5.08 -1.81
CA ALA A 62 17.03 -4.51 -0.78
C ALA A 62 17.97 -5.55 -0.13
N GLY A 63 17.94 -6.79 -0.59
CA GLY A 63 18.76 -7.89 -0.04
C GLY A 63 18.08 -8.68 1.08
N GLY A 64 16.79 -8.52 1.28
CA GLY A 64 15.99 -9.29 2.23
C GLY A 64 15.99 -10.79 1.90
N LYS A 65 16.19 -11.62 2.91
CA LYS A 65 16.36 -13.07 2.75
C LYS A 65 15.00 -13.78 2.68
N ILE A 66 14.29 -13.62 1.57
CA ILE A 66 13.05 -14.32 1.26
C ILE A 66 13.12 -15.02 -0.10
N ARG A 67 12.30 -16.02 -0.32
CA ARG A 67 12.05 -16.62 -1.64
C ARG A 67 10.90 -15.85 -2.28
N LEU A 68 11.23 -14.85 -3.12
CA LEU A 68 10.26 -13.88 -3.62
C LEU A 68 9.06 -14.55 -4.30
N GLU A 69 9.28 -15.53 -5.18
CA GLU A 69 8.22 -16.24 -5.89
C GLU A 69 7.20 -16.88 -4.92
N GLU A 70 7.67 -17.60 -3.91
CA GLU A 70 6.80 -18.22 -2.91
C GLU A 70 6.07 -17.20 -2.04
N CYS A 71 6.73 -16.08 -1.73
CA CYS A 71 6.11 -14.98 -0.99
C CYS A 71 5.02 -14.28 -1.81
N LEU A 72 5.25 -14.10 -3.12
CA LEU A 72 4.26 -13.54 -4.04
C LEU A 72 3.06 -14.49 -4.21
N ASP A 73 3.27 -15.79 -4.28
CA ASP A 73 2.18 -16.77 -4.28
C ASP A 73 1.37 -16.74 -2.98
N LYS A 74 2.03 -16.55 -1.84
CA LYS A 74 1.34 -16.44 -0.55
C LYS A 74 0.49 -15.17 -0.50
N ILE A 75 1.04 -14.00 -0.85
CA ILE A 75 0.29 -12.75 -0.82
C ILE A 75 -0.86 -12.74 -1.83
N ALA A 76 -0.71 -13.40 -2.98
CA ALA A 76 -1.77 -13.59 -3.95
C ALA A 76 -2.95 -14.36 -3.34
N ARG A 77 -2.67 -15.49 -2.67
CA ARG A 77 -3.72 -16.29 -2.00
C ARG A 77 -4.41 -15.50 -0.89
N GLU A 78 -3.66 -14.81 -0.05
CA GLU A 78 -4.25 -14.02 1.06
C GLU A 78 -5.05 -12.82 0.53
N GLY A 79 -4.55 -12.11 -0.47
CA GLY A 79 -5.25 -10.98 -1.07
C GLY A 79 -6.56 -11.38 -1.77
N LEU A 80 -6.60 -12.54 -2.42
CA LEU A 80 -7.82 -13.09 -3.03
C LEU A 80 -8.91 -13.44 -2.00
N ARG A 81 -8.53 -13.71 -0.75
CA ARG A 81 -9.48 -13.99 0.35
C ARG A 81 -10.08 -12.71 0.96
N MET A 82 -9.44 -11.55 0.72
CA MET A 82 -9.92 -10.27 1.23
C MET A 82 -11.09 -9.76 0.38
N PRO A 83 -12.29 -9.55 0.96
CA PRO A 83 -13.43 -9.13 0.17
C PRO A 83 -13.27 -7.70 -0.34
N GLY A 84 -13.83 -7.44 -1.52
CA GLY A 84 -13.95 -6.09 -2.04
C GLY A 84 -14.73 -5.18 -1.10
N ALA A 85 -14.39 -3.89 -1.05
CA ALA A 85 -15.04 -2.88 -0.21
C ALA A 85 -14.92 -3.08 1.31
N MET A 86 -14.04 -3.96 1.80
CA MET A 86 -13.82 -4.21 3.22
C MET A 86 -13.51 -2.92 4.02
N CYS A 87 -12.91 -1.92 3.38
CA CYS A 87 -12.62 -0.63 4.02
C CYS A 87 -13.87 0.11 4.49
N GLY A 88 -14.99 -0.02 3.78
CA GLY A 88 -16.26 0.57 4.18
C GLY A 88 -17.16 -0.35 5.01
N LEU A 89 -17.04 -1.68 4.81
CA LEU A 89 -17.94 -2.65 5.43
C LEU A 89 -17.38 -3.23 6.73
N TRP A 90 -16.05 -3.35 6.85
CA TRP A 90 -15.39 -3.94 8.01
C TRP A 90 -14.50 -2.96 8.78
N GLY A 91 -14.38 -1.73 8.30
CA GLY A 91 -13.53 -0.71 8.94
C GLY A 91 -12.04 -0.98 8.84
N ILE A 92 -11.61 -1.86 7.93
CA ILE A 92 -10.22 -2.26 7.71
C ILE A 92 -9.83 -1.99 6.27
N CYS A 93 -8.80 -1.15 6.05
CA CYS A 93 -8.30 -0.88 4.71
C CYS A 93 -7.52 -2.10 4.16
N GLY A 94 -7.91 -2.55 2.96
CA GLY A 94 -7.25 -3.69 2.31
C GLY A 94 -5.78 -3.42 1.95
N ALA A 95 -5.39 -2.19 1.66
CA ALA A 95 -3.98 -1.83 1.43
C ALA A 95 -3.14 -2.07 2.69
N ILE A 96 -3.63 -1.62 3.85
CA ILE A 96 -2.94 -1.82 5.14
C ILE A 96 -2.91 -3.30 5.51
N ALA A 97 -4.02 -4.02 5.33
CA ALA A 97 -4.08 -5.44 5.58
C ALA A 97 -3.12 -6.24 4.68
N SER A 98 -2.98 -5.83 3.42
CA SER A 98 -2.05 -6.43 2.45
C SER A 98 -0.59 -6.23 2.85
N VAL A 99 -0.21 -5.02 3.29
CA VAL A 99 1.15 -4.77 3.79
C VAL A 99 1.38 -5.54 5.09
N GLY A 100 0.41 -5.59 6.01
CA GLY A 100 0.49 -6.42 7.22
C GLY A 100 0.67 -7.91 6.90
N ALA A 101 -0.03 -8.42 5.88
CA ALA A 101 0.15 -9.79 5.41
C ALA A 101 1.56 -10.01 4.81
N ALA A 102 2.12 -9.01 4.11
CA ALA A 102 3.49 -9.08 3.60
C ALA A 102 4.50 -9.20 4.75
N LEU A 103 4.36 -8.43 5.83
CA LEU A 103 5.20 -8.53 7.02
C LEU A 103 5.08 -9.94 7.67
N ALA A 104 3.86 -10.45 7.81
CA ALA A 104 3.63 -11.79 8.33
C ALA A 104 4.26 -12.88 7.45
N ILE A 105 4.26 -12.69 6.12
CA ILE A 105 4.93 -13.61 5.18
C ILE A 105 6.45 -13.56 5.33
N ILE A 106 7.04 -12.37 5.52
CA ILE A 106 8.48 -12.20 5.74
C ILE A 106 8.93 -12.95 7.00
N ASP A 107 8.20 -12.81 8.09
CA ASP A 107 8.54 -13.41 9.39
C ASP A 107 8.06 -14.87 9.52
N GLY A 108 7.21 -15.35 8.63
CA GLY A 108 6.55 -16.65 8.79
C GLY A 108 5.53 -16.67 9.94
N THR A 109 5.04 -15.49 10.34
CA THR A 109 4.08 -15.36 11.46
C THR A 109 2.73 -15.99 11.12
N GLY A 110 2.18 -16.70 12.12
CA GLY A 110 0.86 -17.29 12.08
C GLY A 110 0.07 -17.00 13.35
N PRO A 111 -1.20 -17.46 13.41
CA PRO A 111 -2.07 -17.19 14.56
C PRO A 111 -1.60 -17.79 15.89
N LEU A 112 -0.66 -18.72 15.84
CA LEU A 112 -0.08 -19.38 17.03
C LEU A 112 1.37 -18.97 17.27
N SER A 113 1.89 -17.93 16.60
CA SER A 113 3.24 -17.42 16.85
C SER A 113 3.34 -16.78 18.25
N ASP A 114 4.35 -17.18 19.01
CA ASP A 114 4.61 -16.76 20.39
C ASP A 114 5.95 -16.01 20.56
N ASP A 115 6.64 -15.73 19.45
CA ASP A 115 7.91 -15.00 19.38
C ASP A 115 7.76 -13.46 19.43
N GLY A 116 6.54 -12.95 19.58
CA GLY A 116 6.21 -11.53 19.61
C GLY A 116 5.85 -10.91 18.27
N THR A 117 6.19 -11.52 17.14
CA THR A 117 5.92 -10.95 15.78
C THR A 117 4.44 -10.73 15.54
N TRP A 118 3.57 -11.61 16.03
CA TRP A 118 2.12 -11.43 15.92
C TRP A 118 1.66 -10.09 16.53
N GLY A 119 2.16 -9.75 17.71
CA GLY A 119 1.82 -8.49 18.39
C GLY A 119 2.36 -7.26 17.65
N GLU A 120 3.58 -7.35 17.14
CA GLU A 120 4.21 -6.25 16.39
C GLU A 120 3.46 -5.97 15.07
N HIS A 121 3.00 -6.99 14.35
CA HIS A 121 2.18 -6.79 13.16
C HIS A 121 0.82 -6.15 13.47
N MET A 122 0.21 -6.46 14.63
CA MET A 122 -1.00 -5.78 15.09
C MET A 122 -0.74 -4.30 15.42
N LYS A 123 0.41 -3.98 16.02
CA LYS A 123 0.83 -2.59 16.27
C LYS A 123 1.03 -1.82 14.97
N PHE A 124 1.72 -2.41 13.99
CA PHE A 124 1.86 -1.84 12.65
C PHE A 124 0.48 -1.51 12.05
N THR A 125 -0.41 -2.51 11.99
CA THR A 125 -1.73 -2.36 11.38
C THR A 125 -2.55 -1.28 12.09
N SER A 126 -2.55 -1.25 13.41
CA SER A 126 -3.30 -0.26 14.20
C SER A 126 -2.78 1.16 13.96
N GLN A 127 -1.46 1.34 13.88
CA GLN A 127 -0.82 2.62 13.59
C GLN A 127 -1.19 3.11 12.17
N ALA A 128 -1.07 2.25 11.17
CA ALA A 128 -1.38 2.60 9.79
C ALA A 128 -2.87 2.94 9.59
N ILE A 129 -3.78 2.20 10.24
CA ILE A 129 -5.22 2.50 10.22
C ILE A 129 -5.51 3.85 10.90
N ARG A 130 -4.85 4.16 12.00
CA ARG A 130 -4.99 5.45 12.69
C ARG A 130 -4.57 6.61 11.79
N GLU A 131 -3.46 6.49 11.07
CA GLU A 131 -3.00 7.52 10.12
C GLU A 131 -4.01 7.70 8.97
N LEU A 132 -4.52 6.59 8.43
CA LEU A 132 -5.55 6.66 7.38
C LEU A 132 -6.83 7.32 7.89
N GLY A 133 -7.27 6.98 9.10
CA GLY A 133 -8.50 7.53 9.72
C GLY A 133 -8.48 9.05 9.89
N ARG A 134 -7.31 9.67 10.05
CA ARG A 134 -7.15 11.12 10.15
C ARG A 134 -7.49 11.87 8.85
N ILE A 135 -7.29 11.23 7.70
CA ILE A 135 -7.56 11.84 6.38
C ILE A 135 -9.05 11.73 6.04
N ASN A 136 -9.73 10.73 6.60
CA ASN A 136 -11.15 10.49 6.36
C ASN A 136 -11.46 9.97 4.92
N GLY A 137 -12.76 9.74 4.62
CA GLY A 137 -13.24 9.26 3.33
C GLY A 137 -13.49 10.37 2.28
N PRO A 138 -13.90 10.00 1.09
CA PRO A 138 -14.10 8.64 0.61
C PRO A 138 -12.82 7.85 0.42
N ARG A 139 -12.95 6.51 0.31
CA ARG A 139 -11.81 5.59 0.06
C ARG A 139 -10.99 5.99 -1.17
N CYS A 140 -9.71 5.72 -1.13
CA CYS A 140 -8.86 5.84 -2.31
C CYS A 140 -7.73 4.81 -2.25
N CYS A 141 -7.83 3.71 -3.01
CA CYS A 141 -6.82 2.63 -2.99
C CYS A 141 -5.41 3.14 -3.31
N LYS A 142 -5.26 4.21 -4.10
CA LYS A 142 -3.95 4.82 -4.38
C LYS A 142 -3.36 5.58 -3.18
N ARG A 143 -4.16 6.43 -2.53
CA ARG A 143 -3.77 7.15 -1.30
C ARG A 143 -3.49 6.18 -0.17
N ASP A 144 -4.37 5.21 -0.01
CA ASP A 144 -4.32 4.27 1.10
C ASP A 144 -3.10 3.35 0.99
N ALA A 145 -2.70 2.96 -0.24
CA ALA A 145 -1.46 2.27 -0.53
C ALA A 145 -0.22 3.11 -0.14
N MET A 146 -0.19 4.41 -0.49
CA MET A 146 0.93 5.30 -0.14
C MET A 146 1.13 5.40 1.39
N ILE A 147 0.03 5.47 2.15
CA ILE A 147 0.09 5.46 3.62
C ILE A 147 0.60 4.11 4.13
N ALA A 148 0.07 3.01 3.60
CA ALA A 148 0.51 1.67 3.97
C ALA A 148 2.00 1.46 3.69
N PHE A 149 2.52 1.95 2.57
CA PHE A 149 3.95 1.89 2.25
C PHE A 149 4.80 2.73 3.19
N ARG A 150 4.38 3.96 3.51
CA ARG A 150 5.11 4.80 4.46
C ARG A 150 5.28 4.10 5.81
N GLU A 151 4.20 3.59 6.35
CA GLU A 151 4.24 2.89 7.63
C GLU A 151 4.97 1.56 7.53
N GLY A 152 4.81 0.81 6.42
CA GLY A 152 5.50 -0.45 6.17
C GLY A 152 7.01 -0.28 6.01
N VAL A 153 7.46 0.74 5.26
CA VAL A 153 8.89 1.05 5.11
C VAL A 153 9.50 1.46 6.45
N ARG A 154 8.79 2.30 7.23
CA ARG A 154 9.24 2.67 8.57
C ARG A 154 9.42 1.43 9.43
N TYR A 155 8.41 0.56 9.48
CA TYR A 155 8.47 -0.69 10.24
C TYR A 155 9.66 -1.57 9.80
N ILE A 156 9.83 -1.77 8.50
CA ILE A 156 10.90 -2.60 7.95
C ILE A 156 12.28 -2.02 8.30
N ASN A 157 12.47 -0.73 8.14
CA ASN A 157 13.74 -0.08 8.42
C ASN A 157 14.09 -0.06 9.92
N GLU A 158 13.09 -0.15 10.80
CA GLU A 158 13.27 -0.23 12.26
C GLU A 158 13.54 -1.67 12.77
N HIS A 159 13.02 -2.70 12.08
CA HIS A 159 12.99 -4.07 12.60
C HIS A 159 13.88 -5.06 11.82
N TYR A 160 14.31 -4.71 10.60
CA TYR A 160 15.12 -5.62 9.78
C TYR A 160 16.46 -5.00 9.39
N SER A 161 17.40 -5.86 8.98
CA SER A 161 18.74 -5.46 8.54
C SER A 161 18.80 -4.94 7.10
N VAL A 162 17.67 -4.72 6.46
CA VAL A 162 17.56 -4.13 5.12
C VAL A 162 17.01 -2.72 5.21
N VAL A 163 17.33 -1.88 4.22
CA VAL A 163 16.83 -0.50 4.15
C VAL A 163 16.03 -0.34 2.89
N LEU A 164 14.73 -0.09 3.04
CA LEU A 164 13.86 0.31 1.94
C LEU A 164 13.91 1.82 1.75
N GLU A 165 13.91 2.25 0.49
CA GLU A 165 13.74 3.66 0.16
C GLU A 165 12.26 4.06 0.27
N TYR A 166 12.03 5.26 0.78
CA TYR A 166 10.72 5.89 0.74
C TYR A 166 10.86 7.37 0.39
N GLU A 167 10.00 7.84 -0.47
CA GLU A 167 9.88 9.24 -0.82
C GLU A 167 8.40 9.56 -1.05
N ASP A 168 7.91 10.60 -0.38
CA ASP A 168 6.58 11.12 -0.65
C ASP A 168 6.52 11.62 -2.10
N GLN A 169 5.64 11.05 -2.89
CA GLN A 169 5.48 11.41 -4.28
C GLN A 169 4.07 11.91 -4.58
N PRO A 170 3.92 12.93 -5.43
CA PRO A 170 2.61 13.38 -5.84
C PRO A 170 1.84 12.27 -6.56
N CYS A 171 0.54 12.22 -6.30
CA CYS A 171 -0.36 11.28 -6.94
C CYS A 171 -0.59 11.63 -8.41
N GLU A 172 -0.40 10.67 -9.30
CA GLU A 172 -0.60 10.80 -10.75
C GLU A 172 -2.00 10.34 -11.21
N PHE A 173 -2.84 9.90 -10.26
CA PHE A 173 -4.13 9.28 -10.54
C PHE A 173 -5.33 10.20 -10.29
N SER A 174 -5.10 11.42 -9.84
CA SER A 174 -6.16 12.35 -9.41
C SER A 174 -7.19 12.65 -10.50
N GLU A 175 -6.74 12.82 -11.74
CA GLU A 175 -7.63 13.13 -12.86
C GLU A 175 -8.54 11.95 -13.27
N ARG A 176 -8.07 10.73 -13.05
CA ARG A 176 -8.83 9.50 -13.34
C ARG A 176 -9.71 9.05 -12.17
N ASN A 177 -9.59 9.69 -11.00
CA ASN A 177 -10.30 9.32 -9.79
C ASN A 177 -11.45 10.27 -9.50
N GLN A 178 -12.67 9.87 -9.83
CA GLN A 178 -13.87 10.65 -9.55
C GLN A 178 -14.13 10.90 -8.05
N GLN A 179 -13.52 10.10 -7.16
CA GLN A 179 -13.64 10.20 -5.71
C GLN A 179 -12.43 10.89 -5.08
N CYS A 180 -11.61 11.58 -5.88
CA CYS A 180 -10.41 12.27 -5.39
C CYS A 180 -10.75 13.42 -4.45
N LEU A 181 -10.09 13.44 -3.28
CA LEU A 181 -10.22 14.52 -2.29
C LEU A 181 -9.55 15.83 -2.72
N ARG A 182 -8.81 15.83 -3.83
CA ARG A 182 -8.08 16.98 -4.34
C ARG A 182 -7.17 17.57 -3.23
N GLU A 183 -7.28 18.86 -2.96
CA GLU A 183 -6.48 19.62 -2.02
C GLU A 183 -6.50 19.07 -0.58
N LYS A 184 -7.52 18.29 -0.23
CA LYS A 184 -7.62 17.62 1.08
C LYS A 184 -6.83 16.31 1.15
N CYS A 185 -6.20 15.89 0.05
CA CYS A 185 -5.39 14.67 0.01
C CYS A 185 -3.90 15.04 0.16
N PRO A 186 -3.14 14.44 1.09
CA PRO A 186 -1.73 14.76 1.30
C PRO A 186 -0.83 14.42 0.10
N PHE A 187 -1.31 13.58 -0.81
CA PHE A 187 -0.57 13.19 -2.02
C PHE A 187 -1.08 13.88 -3.29
N TYR A 188 -1.95 14.87 -3.18
CA TYR A 188 -2.48 15.56 -4.35
C TYR A 188 -1.36 16.38 -5.03
N ALA A 189 -1.21 16.19 -6.36
CA ALA A 189 -0.24 16.94 -7.14
C ALA A 189 -0.73 18.39 -7.32
N TRP A 190 -0.15 19.33 -6.59
CA TRP A 190 -0.39 20.75 -6.75
C TRP A 190 0.14 21.23 -8.09
N LYS A 191 -0.55 22.12 -8.74
CA LYS A 191 -0.06 22.76 -9.95
C LYS A 191 1.27 23.45 -9.64
N LYS A 192 2.26 23.35 -10.55
CA LYS A 192 3.58 23.97 -10.44
C LYS A 192 3.44 25.43 -9.97
N GLY A 193 3.99 25.77 -8.81
CA GLY A 193 3.98 27.12 -8.24
C GLY A 193 3.42 27.22 -6.82
N GLN A 194 2.77 26.21 -6.28
CA GLN A 194 2.41 26.13 -4.86
C GLN A 194 3.39 25.22 -4.13
N GLN A 195 3.86 25.64 -2.95
CA GLN A 195 4.76 24.82 -2.14
C GLN A 195 4.10 23.49 -1.83
N SER A 196 4.77 22.39 -2.13
CA SER A 196 4.33 21.07 -1.75
C SER A 196 4.32 20.97 -0.23
N ILE A 197 3.15 20.92 0.36
CA ILE A 197 3.02 20.45 1.74
C ILE A 197 3.40 18.97 1.69
N THR A 198 4.50 18.60 2.33
CA THR A 198 4.86 17.18 2.43
C THR A 198 3.79 16.46 3.23
N ALA A 199 3.53 15.18 2.95
CA ALA A 199 2.55 14.40 3.72
C ALA A 199 2.83 14.48 5.23
N SER A 200 4.11 14.60 5.61
CA SER A 200 4.55 14.79 6.99
C SER A 200 4.16 16.17 7.57
N SER A 201 4.28 17.25 6.79
CA SER A 201 3.88 18.59 7.24
C SER A 201 2.36 18.73 7.31
N PHE A 202 1.62 18.13 6.35
CA PHE A 202 0.16 18.13 6.37
C PHE A 202 -0.40 17.39 7.59
N ILE A 203 0.20 16.26 7.96
CA ILE A 203 -0.19 15.51 9.17
C ILE A 203 0.16 16.32 10.43
N ASN A 204 1.29 17.01 10.48
CA ASN A 204 1.65 17.88 11.59
C ASN A 204 0.68 19.07 11.72
N GLU A 205 0.25 19.68 10.62
CA GLU A 205 -0.75 20.77 10.63
C GLU A 205 -2.13 20.29 11.09
N LEU A 206 -2.55 19.09 10.68
CA LEU A 206 -3.76 18.42 11.21
C LEU A 206 -3.63 18.13 12.71
N MET A 207 -2.44 17.74 13.18
CA MET A 207 -2.16 17.46 14.59
C MET A 207 -2.18 18.74 15.46
N THR A 208 -1.76 19.86 14.90
CA THR A 208 -1.71 21.16 15.63
C THR A 208 -3.00 21.95 15.56
N GLY A 209 -4.03 21.45 14.85
CA GLY A 209 -5.33 22.11 14.75
C GLY A 209 -5.34 23.40 13.91
N GLN A 210 -4.30 23.66 13.11
CA GLN A 210 -4.18 24.89 12.32
C GLN A 210 -5.06 24.93 11.06
N ILE A 211 -5.66 23.79 10.66
CA ILE A 211 -6.53 23.70 9.46
C ILE A 211 -8.01 23.85 9.78
N MET A 212 -8.38 24.01 11.06
CA MET A 212 -9.79 24.15 11.50
C MET A 212 -10.19 25.61 11.79
N LYS A 213 -9.86 26.52 10.85
CA LYS A 213 -10.46 27.87 10.85
C LYS A 213 -10.97 28.23 9.47
#